data_9af0fa773c80edcb9aeb45ea610a6e46
#
_entry.id   9af0fa773c80edcb9aeb45ea610a6e46
#
_cell.length_a   1.000
_cell.length_b   1.000
_cell.length_c   1.000
_cell.angle_alpha   90.00
_cell.angle_beta   90.00
_cell.angle_gamma   90.00
#
_symmetry.space_group_name_H-M   'P 1'
#
loop_
_entity.id
_entity.type
_entity.pdbx_description
1 polymer ?
#
loop_
_entity_poly.entity_id
_entity_poly.type
_entity_poly.pdbx_seq_one_letter_code
_entity_poly.pdbx_strand_id
1 'polypeptide(L)'
;MKILNLFAGIGGNRLLWNDVLSDIDVTAVEFDPAIAEVYKFRFPADKVIVCDAFDYVANNYDKFDFIWASPPCQTHSRINFSNQNTINNRSLPDFRLYSIVCFLKTFCKNKFVVENVMPYYDPLISPNAKLFRHLFWSNFYIPEKSFKRSCKLIENIVISDFKDFDLSLFEDLKNKRQVIRNQVDSSLGKYI
;
A
#
# COMPACT_ATOMS: atom_id res chain seq x y z
N MET A 1 15.91 -12.65 0.97
CA MET A 1 14.56 -12.73 0.36
C MET A 1 14.34 -11.50 -0.51
N LYS A 2 13.94 -11.71 -1.78
CA LYS A 2 13.66 -10.61 -2.72
C LYS A 2 12.18 -10.20 -2.62
N ILE A 3 11.92 -8.93 -2.32
CA ILE A 3 10.56 -8.40 -2.13
C ILE A 3 10.28 -7.32 -3.18
N LEU A 4 9.12 -7.41 -3.83
CA LEU A 4 8.58 -6.37 -4.68
C LEU A 4 7.49 -5.61 -3.91
N ASN A 5 7.68 -4.31 -3.71
CA ASN A 5 6.72 -3.40 -3.08
C ASN A 5 6.10 -2.49 -4.15
N LEU A 6 4.92 -2.83 -4.63
CA LEU A 6 4.19 -2.10 -5.67
C LEU A 6 3.29 -1.03 -5.07
N PHE A 7 3.19 0.12 -5.74
CA PHE A 7 2.48 1.30 -5.24
C PHE A 7 3.02 1.71 -3.88
N ALA A 8 4.35 1.78 -3.80
CA ALA A 8 5.08 1.82 -2.53
C ALA A 8 4.78 3.06 -1.67
N GLY A 9 4.28 4.13 -2.29
CA GLY A 9 4.03 5.38 -1.59
C GLY A 9 5.31 5.86 -0.90
N ILE A 10 5.20 6.34 0.32
CA ILE A 10 6.35 6.69 1.15
C ILE A 10 6.80 5.55 2.08
N GLY A 11 6.36 4.30 1.83
CA GLY A 11 6.84 3.10 2.49
C GLY A 11 6.24 2.80 3.86
N GLY A 12 4.96 3.13 4.09
CA GLY A 12 4.29 2.84 5.36
C GLY A 12 4.31 1.36 5.73
N ASN A 13 3.91 0.48 4.80
CA ASN A 13 3.96 -0.98 4.98
C ASN A 13 5.37 -1.51 5.21
N ARG A 14 6.39 -0.88 4.59
CA ARG A 14 7.81 -1.30 4.61
C ARG A 14 8.49 -1.05 5.96
N LEU A 15 8.01 -0.09 6.73
CA LEU A 15 8.71 0.51 7.88
C LEU A 15 9.23 -0.50 8.90
N LEU A 16 8.48 -1.55 9.20
CA LEU A 16 8.81 -2.53 10.23
C LEU A 16 9.20 -3.91 9.67
N TRP A 17 9.48 -4.04 8.37
CA TRP A 17 9.84 -5.35 7.80
C TRP A 17 11.17 -5.87 8.33
N ASN A 18 12.15 -4.99 8.57
CA ASN A 18 13.45 -5.39 9.14
C ASN A 18 13.37 -5.88 10.59
N ASP A 19 12.26 -5.62 11.30
CA ASP A 19 12.05 -6.15 12.66
C ASP A 19 11.75 -7.65 12.65
N VAL A 20 11.26 -8.19 11.53
CA VAL A 20 10.79 -9.59 11.42
C VAL A 20 11.51 -10.38 10.33
N LEU A 21 12.21 -9.70 9.44
CA LEU A 21 12.92 -10.31 8.33
C LEU A 21 14.37 -9.84 8.32
N SER A 22 15.31 -10.80 8.26
CA SER A 22 16.71 -10.55 7.98
C SER A 22 17.00 -10.64 6.49
N ASP A 23 18.00 -9.94 6.02
CA ASP A 23 18.56 -10.05 4.66
C ASP A 23 17.50 -9.93 3.56
N ILE A 24 16.72 -8.84 3.60
CA ILE A 24 15.75 -8.52 2.56
C ILE A 24 16.34 -7.60 1.50
N ASP A 25 16.06 -7.94 0.22
CA ASP A 25 16.37 -7.14 -0.96
C ASP A 25 15.03 -6.61 -1.50
N VAL A 26 14.76 -5.31 -1.29
CA VAL A 26 13.48 -4.69 -1.62
C VAL A 26 13.61 -3.86 -2.87
N THR A 27 12.73 -4.13 -3.84
CA THR A 27 12.48 -3.24 -4.98
C THR A 27 11.12 -2.57 -4.77
N ALA A 28 11.12 -1.26 -4.63
CA ALA A 28 9.92 -0.44 -4.51
C ALA A 28 9.58 0.20 -5.85
N VAL A 29 8.31 0.14 -6.24
CA VAL A 29 7.80 0.77 -7.45
C VAL A 29 6.77 1.82 -7.07
N GLU A 30 7.03 3.06 -7.46
CA GLU A 30 6.16 4.21 -7.22
C GLU A 30 6.06 5.04 -8.51
N PHE A 31 4.86 5.51 -8.82
CA PHE A 31 4.61 6.27 -10.06
C PHE A 31 5.03 7.74 -9.95
N ASP A 32 4.79 8.35 -8.79
CA ASP A 32 5.08 9.77 -8.55
C ASP A 32 6.55 9.93 -8.12
N PRO A 33 7.37 10.66 -8.93
CA PRO A 33 8.79 10.87 -8.62
C PRO A 33 9.04 11.54 -7.27
N ALA A 34 8.18 12.51 -6.86
CA ALA A 34 8.34 13.21 -5.60
C ALA A 34 8.06 12.30 -4.40
N ILE A 35 7.08 11.39 -4.53
CA ILE A 35 6.79 10.37 -3.52
C ILE A 35 7.93 9.33 -3.46
N ALA A 36 8.45 8.93 -4.64
CA ALA A 36 9.57 7.99 -4.74
C ALA A 36 10.85 8.54 -4.09
N GLU A 37 11.07 9.85 -4.18
CA GLU A 37 12.19 10.51 -3.52
C GLU A 37 12.10 10.42 -1.98
N VAL A 38 10.90 10.63 -1.44
CA VAL A 38 10.63 10.44 0.00
C VAL A 38 10.87 9.00 0.40
N TYR A 39 10.39 8.02 -0.39
CA TYR A 39 10.65 6.61 -0.12
C TYR A 39 12.16 6.31 -0.08
N LYS A 40 12.90 6.74 -1.09
CA LYS A 40 14.35 6.53 -1.20
C LYS A 40 15.12 7.14 -0.02
N PHE A 41 14.70 8.32 0.42
CA PHE A 41 15.29 8.95 1.62
C PHE A 41 15.07 8.10 2.87
N ARG A 42 13.87 7.54 3.04
CA ARG A 42 13.53 6.71 4.21
C ARG A 42 14.21 5.33 4.17
N PHE A 43 14.36 4.77 2.99
CA PHE A 43 14.89 3.42 2.77
C PHE A 43 16.03 3.45 1.75
N PRO A 44 17.19 4.01 2.11
CA PRO A 44 18.29 4.21 1.16
C PRO A 44 18.91 2.91 0.63
N ALA A 45 18.71 1.79 1.33
CA ALA A 45 19.15 0.46 0.89
C ALA A 45 18.21 -0.20 -0.13
N ASP A 46 16.95 0.25 -0.23
CA ASP A 46 15.98 -0.32 -1.14
C ASP A 46 16.19 0.23 -2.57
N LYS A 47 15.96 -0.62 -3.57
CA LYS A 47 15.94 -0.20 -4.98
C LYS A 47 14.61 0.47 -5.30
N VAL A 48 14.64 1.74 -5.74
CA VAL A 48 13.42 2.49 -6.11
C VAL A 48 13.33 2.62 -7.63
N ILE A 49 12.19 2.26 -8.20
CA ILE A 49 11.86 2.36 -9.62
C ILE A 49 10.67 3.30 -9.78
N VAL A 50 10.83 4.34 -10.59
CA VAL A 50 9.76 5.29 -10.94
C VAL A 50 9.12 4.84 -12.25
N CYS A 51 7.99 4.16 -12.16
CA CYS A 51 7.21 3.73 -13.34
C CYS A 51 5.80 3.28 -12.94
N ASP A 52 4.97 2.93 -13.93
CA ASP A 52 3.68 2.30 -13.67
C ASP A 52 3.88 0.90 -13.07
N ALA A 53 3.22 0.67 -11.92
CA ALA A 53 3.35 -0.58 -11.18
C ALA A 53 2.69 -1.78 -11.89
N PHE A 54 1.66 -1.54 -12.70
CA PHE A 54 1.02 -2.59 -13.50
C PHE A 54 1.95 -3.10 -14.60
N ASP A 55 2.61 -2.18 -15.31
CA ASP A 55 3.59 -2.53 -16.35
C ASP A 55 4.81 -3.22 -15.74
N TYR A 56 5.27 -2.73 -14.59
CA TYR A 56 6.42 -3.33 -13.93
C TYR A 56 6.14 -4.77 -13.46
N VAL A 57 5.01 -5.01 -12.80
CA VAL A 57 4.67 -6.35 -12.30
C VAL A 57 4.45 -7.35 -13.43
N ALA A 58 3.81 -6.94 -14.52
CA ALA A 58 3.57 -7.82 -15.68
C ALA A 58 4.87 -8.40 -16.28
N ASN A 59 5.96 -7.64 -16.19
CA ASN A 59 7.26 -8.03 -16.78
C ASN A 59 8.28 -8.58 -15.76
N ASN A 60 7.93 -8.60 -14.45
CA ASN A 60 8.92 -8.92 -13.42
C ASN A 60 8.39 -9.78 -12.26
N TYR A 61 7.12 -10.16 -12.23
CA TYR A 61 6.47 -10.83 -11.08
C TYR A 61 7.18 -12.12 -10.64
N ASP A 62 7.83 -12.83 -11.55
CA ASP A 62 8.51 -14.11 -11.31
C ASP A 62 9.91 -13.99 -10.69
N LYS A 63 10.44 -12.76 -10.59
CA LYS A 63 11.81 -12.46 -10.10
C LYS A 63 11.89 -12.26 -8.59
N PHE A 64 10.75 -12.27 -7.89
CA PHE A 64 10.61 -11.94 -6.48
C PHE A 64 10.03 -13.09 -5.68
N ASP A 65 10.50 -13.26 -4.45
CA ASP A 65 10.00 -14.30 -3.54
C ASP A 65 8.66 -13.88 -2.92
N PHE A 66 8.45 -12.59 -2.74
CA PHE A 66 7.24 -12.00 -2.19
C PHE A 66 6.86 -10.71 -2.90
N ILE A 67 5.56 -10.53 -3.17
CA ILE A 67 5.00 -9.31 -3.76
C ILE A 67 3.98 -8.70 -2.83
N TRP A 68 4.20 -7.44 -2.44
CA TRP A 68 3.21 -6.59 -1.80
C TRP A 68 2.68 -5.58 -2.81
N ALA A 69 1.36 -5.42 -2.92
CA ALA A 69 0.73 -4.40 -3.75
C ALA A 69 -0.36 -3.66 -2.98
N SER A 70 -0.27 -2.34 -2.92
CA SER A 70 -1.30 -1.46 -2.34
C SER A 70 -1.79 -0.46 -3.40
N PRO A 71 -2.63 -0.90 -4.36
CA PRO A 71 -3.14 -0.03 -5.42
C PRO A 71 -3.89 1.19 -4.87
N PRO A 72 -3.99 2.30 -5.62
CA PRO A 72 -4.67 3.51 -5.18
C PRO A 72 -6.08 3.24 -4.64
N CYS A 73 -6.36 3.70 -3.43
CA CYS A 73 -7.60 3.42 -2.72
C CYS A 73 -8.64 4.56 -2.79
N GLN A 74 -8.28 5.73 -3.34
CA GLN A 74 -9.10 6.95 -3.26
C GLN A 74 -10.49 6.76 -3.87
N THR A 75 -10.59 6.08 -5.02
CA THR A 75 -11.86 5.88 -5.73
C THR A 75 -12.74 4.79 -5.10
N HIS A 76 -12.20 4.01 -4.17
CA HIS A 76 -12.90 2.93 -3.46
C HIS A 76 -13.39 3.37 -2.07
N SER A 77 -12.74 4.37 -1.48
CA SER A 77 -12.92 4.76 -0.09
C SER A 77 -14.34 5.26 0.22
N ARG A 78 -14.92 4.80 1.34
CA ARG A 78 -16.21 5.28 1.87
C ARG A 78 -16.20 6.77 2.20
N ILE A 79 -15.07 7.30 2.65
CA ILE A 79 -14.92 8.74 2.93
C ILE A 79 -15.05 9.53 1.63
N ASN A 80 -14.42 9.06 0.57
CA ASN A 80 -14.49 9.72 -0.73
C ASN A 80 -15.91 9.65 -1.31
N PHE A 81 -16.60 8.52 -1.16
CA PHE A 81 -18.00 8.37 -1.55
C PHE A 81 -18.92 9.37 -0.82
N SER A 82 -18.72 9.56 0.49
CA SER A 82 -19.49 10.54 1.27
C SER A 82 -19.24 11.97 0.80
N ASN A 83 -17.98 12.31 0.50
CA ASN A 83 -17.60 13.64 -0.02
C ASN A 83 -18.14 13.91 -1.43
N GLN A 84 -18.17 12.89 -2.29
CA GLN A 84 -18.69 13.00 -3.65
C GLN A 84 -20.20 13.30 -3.68
N ASN A 85 -20.95 12.76 -2.73
CA ASN A 85 -22.38 13.05 -2.60
C ASN A 85 -22.65 14.51 -2.24
N THR A 86 -21.71 15.20 -1.60
CA THR A 86 -21.83 16.61 -1.19
C THR A 86 -21.40 17.59 -2.28
N ILE A 87 -20.52 17.19 -3.22
CA ILE A 87 -19.82 18.11 -4.13
C ILE A 87 -20.18 17.84 -5.61
N ASN A 88 -21.11 16.94 -5.92
CA ASN A 88 -21.46 16.51 -7.30
C ASN A 88 -20.27 16.02 -8.16
N ASN A 89 -19.17 15.63 -7.55
CA ASN A 89 -17.95 15.22 -8.25
C ASN A 89 -17.74 13.70 -8.11
N ARG A 90 -18.62 12.90 -8.74
CA ARG A 90 -18.58 11.45 -8.70
C ARG A 90 -17.49 10.91 -9.63
N SER A 91 -16.59 10.09 -9.10
CA SER A 91 -15.61 9.34 -9.88
C SER A 91 -15.95 7.85 -9.90
N LEU A 92 -15.68 7.19 -11.03
CA LEU A 92 -15.81 5.74 -11.13
C LEU A 92 -14.72 5.06 -10.29
N PRO A 93 -15.00 3.90 -9.67
CA PRO A 93 -13.98 3.10 -9.02
C PRO A 93 -12.89 2.65 -10.01
N ASP A 94 -11.65 2.76 -9.62
CA ASP A 94 -10.53 2.26 -10.44
C ASP A 94 -10.40 0.73 -10.30
N PHE A 95 -11.09 0.01 -11.17
CA PHE A 95 -11.09 -1.46 -11.14
C PHE A 95 -9.76 -2.12 -11.53
N ARG A 96 -8.71 -1.36 -11.80
CA ARG A 96 -7.35 -1.91 -11.96
C ARG A 96 -6.87 -2.60 -10.67
N LEU A 97 -7.45 -2.27 -9.51
CA LEU A 97 -7.30 -3.08 -8.29
C LEU A 97 -7.57 -4.57 -8.55
N TYR A 98 -8.69 -4.90 -9.21
CA TYR A 98 -9.05 -6.29 -9.48
C TYR A 98 -8.22 -6.89 -10.62
N SER A 99 -7.72 -6.07 -11.55
CA SER A 99 -6.80 -6.52 -12.59
C SER A 99 -5.52 -7.09 -12.00
N ILE A 100 -4.90 -6.40 -11.02
CA ILE A 100 -3.68 -6.91 -10.36
C ILE A 100 -3.98 -8.14 -9.50
N VAL A 101 -5.14 -8.20 -8.83
CA VAL A 101 -5.56 -9.39 -8.07
C VAL A 101 -5.70 -10.60 -9.01
N CYS A 102 -6.40 -10.45 -10.14
CA CYS A 102 -6.55 -11.50 -11.14
C CYS A 102 -5.20 -11.95 -11.70
N PHE A 103 -4.36 -10.99 -12.08
CA PHE A 103 -3.03 -11.25 -12.63
C PHE A 103 -2.18 -12.07 -11.67
N LEU A 104 -2.03 -11.62 -10.44
CA LEU A 104 -1.21 -12.31 -9.45
C LEU A 104 -1.78 -13.67 -9.07
N LYS A 105 -3.09 -13.80 -8.93
CA LYS A 105 -3.74 -15.11 -8.68
C LYS A 105 -3.54 -16.11 -9.81
N THR A 106 -3.43 -15.63 -11.04
CA THR A 106 -3.29 -16.50 -12.23
C THR A 106 -1.85 -16.89 -12.49
N PHE A 107 -0.93 -15.95 -12.42
CA PHE A 107 0.43 -16.13 -12.90
C PHE A 107 1.49 -16.25 -11.80
N CYS A 108 1.28 -15.60 -10.63
CA CYS A 108 2.28 -15.58 -9.59
C CYS A 108 2.27 -16.88 -8.77
N LYS A 109 3.36 -17.66 -8.87
CA LYS A 109 3.57 -18.89 -8.07
C LYS A 109 4.16 -18.59 -6.70
N ASN A 110 4.89 -17.49 -6.57
CA ASN A 110 5.50 -17.03 -5.33
C ASN A 110 4.45 -16.35 -4.45
N LYS A 111 4.78 -16.09 -3.19
CA LYS A 111 3.84 -15.46 -2.27
C LYS A 111 3.51 -14.03 -2.68
N PHE A 112 2.24 -13.66 -2.61
CA PHE A 112 1.81 -12.29 -2.83
C PHE A 112 0.66 -11.89 -1.90
N VAL A 113 0.56 -10.60 -1.69
CA VAL A 113 -0.60 -9.95 -1.07
C VAL A 113 -0.95 -8.67 -1.81
N VAL A 114 -2.24 -8.49 -2.08
CA VAL A 114 -2.81 -7.22 -2.52
C VAL A 114 -3.65 -6.67 -1.38
N GLU A 115 -3.42 -5.43 -1.02
CA GLU A 115 -4.11 -4.74 0.05
C GLU A 115 -4.93 -3.57 -0.52
N ASN A 116 -6.13 -3.34 0.02
CA ASN A 116 -6.87 -2.10 -0.22
C ASN A 116 -7.82 -1.81 0.93
N VAL A 117 -8.35 -0.59 0.98
CA VAL A 117 -9.36 -0.21 1.96
C VAL A 117 -10.69 -0.93 1.72
N MET A 118 -11.52 -1.04 2.75
CA MET A 118 -12.91 -1.49 2.59
C MET A 118 -13.66 -0.52 1.66
N PRO A 119 -14.15 -0.98 0.50
CA PRO A 119 -14.84 -0.11 -0.43
C PRO A 119 -16.26 0.25 0.05
N TYR A 120 -16.89 1.20 -0.64
CA TYR A 120 -18.29 1.57 -0.43
C TYR A 120 -19.27 0.63 -1.15
N TYR A 121 -18.77 -0.31 -1.92
CA TYR A 121 -19.51 -1.35 -2.65
C TYR A 121 -19.02 -2.74 -2.22
N ASP A 122 -19.75 -3.80 -2.62
CA ASP A 122 -19.31 -5.17 -2.37
C ASP A 122 -18.11 -5.52 -3.27
N PRO A 123 -17.01 -6.06 -2.72
CA PRO A 123 -15.83 -6.41 -3.51
C PRO A 123 -16.17 -7.38 -4.64
N LEU A 124 -15.69 -7.08 -5.88
CA LEU A 124 -15.93 -7.95 -7.05
C LEU A 124 -15.22 -9.30 -6.94
N ILE A 125 -14.11 -9.34 -6.22
CA ILE A 125 -13.40 -10.58 -5.87
C ILE A 125 -13.38 -10.66 -4.35
N SER A 126 -13.84 -11.78 -3.80
CA SER A 126 -13.84 -11.98 -2.35
C SER A 126 -12.42 -11.94 -1.79
N PRO A 127 -12.15 -11.11 -0.76
CA PRO A 127 -10.85 -11.08 -0.11
C PRO A 127 -10.61 -12.35 0.72
N ASN A 128 -9.35 -12.70 0.93
CA ASN A 128 -8.95 -13.82 1.78
C ASN A 128 -8.97 -13.45 3.27
N ALA A 129 -8.69 -12.18 3.58
CA ALA A 129 -8.68 -11.68 4.95
C ALA A 129 -9.18 -10.25 5.03
N LYS A 130 -9.65 -9.90 6.23
CA LYS A 130 -10.03 -8.54 6.60
C LYS A 130 -9.35 -8.23 7.92
N LEU A 131 -8.45 -7.26 7.89
CA LEU A 131 -7.78 -6.78 9.09
C LEU A 131 -8.06 -5.29 9.24
N PHE A 132 -8.58 -4.88 10.40
CA PHE A 132 -8.95 -3.49 10.67
C PHE A 132 -9.93 -2.92 9.63
N ARG A 133 -9.52 -1.99 8.77
CA ARG A 133 -10.32 -1.39 7.70
C ARG A 133 -9.82 -1.76 6.30
N HIS A 134 -8.97 -2.76 6.20
CA HIS A 134 -8.34 -3.19 4.97
C HIS A 134 -8.77 -4.60 4.60
N LEU A 135 -8.87 -4.83 3.31
CA LEU A 135 -9.11 -6.11 2.68
C LEU A 135 -7.83 -6.62 2.07
N PHE A 136 -7.63 -7.93 2.11
CA PHE A 136 -6.43 -8.58 1.61
C PHE A 136 -6.79 -9.72 0.67
N TRP A 137 -6.10 -9.78 -0.47
CA TRP A 137 -6.13 -10.88 -1.43
C TRP A 137 -4.72 -11.47 -1.49
N SER A 138 -4.58 -12.73 -1.12
CA SER A 138 -3.30 -13.42 -1.07
C SER A 138 -3.42 -14.86 -1.58
N ASN A 139 -2.30 -15.52 -1.84
CA ASN A 139 -2.22 -16.95 -2.09
C ASN A 139 -1.74 -17.75 -0.89
N PHE A 140 -1.72 -17.13 0.29
CA PHE A 140 -1.43 -17.77 1.58
C PHE A 140 -2.47 -17.35 2.62
N TYR A 141 -2.55 -18.14 3.70
CA TYR A 141 -3.48 -17.86 4.80
C TYR A 141 -2.98 -16.69 5.65
N ILE A 142 -3.82 -15.70 5.88
CA ILE A 142 -3.61 -14.60 6.81
C ILE A 142 -4.54 -14.82 8.01
N PRO A 143 -4.01 -15.11 9.21
CA PRO A 143 -4.83 -15.30 10.39
C PRO A 143 -5.62 -14.05 10.76
N GLU A 144 -6.77 -14.23 11.38
CA GLU A 144 -7.51 -13.10 11.96
C GLU A 144 -6.76 -12.53 13.16
N LYS A 145 -6.64 -11.22 13.21
CA LYS A 145 -6.06 -10.50 14.35
C LYS A 145 -6.87 -9.26 14.67
N SER A 146 -7.25 -9.11 15.92
CA SER A 146 -7.83 -7.86 16.39
C SER A 146 -6.71 -6.86 16.69
N PHE A 147 -6.65 -5.80 15.91
CA PHE A 147 -5.80 -4.65 16.24
C PHE A 147 -6.55 -3.75 17.21
N LYS A 148 -5.97 -3.45 18.36
CA LYS A 148 -6.54 -2.47 19.30
C LYS A 148 -6.67 -1.13 18.58
N ARG A 149 -7.90 -0.65 18.46
CA ARG A 149 -8.16 0.68 17.93
C ARG A 149 -7.53 1.69 18.90
N SER A 150 -6.40 2.26 18.56
CA SER A 150 -5.99 3.46 19.24
C SER A 150 -6.98 4.55 18.81
N CYS A 151 -7.76 5.06 19.76
CA CYS A 151 -8.73 6.13 19.52
C CYS A 151 -8.06 7.47 19.22
N LYS A 152 -6.77 7.51 19.02
CA LYS A 152 -6.07 8.69 18.53
C LYS A 152 -6.43 8.86 17.06
N LEU A 153 -6.96 10.02 16.73
CA LEU A 153 -7.25 10.47 15.38
C LEU A 153 -6.14 9.98 14.43
N ILE A 154 -6.54 9.50 13.25
CA ILE A 154 -5.62 9.00 12.21
C ILE A 154 -4.45 9.96 11.97
N GLU A 155 -4.67 11.28 12.17
CA GLU A 155 -3.64 12.32 12.16
C GLU A 155 -2.52 12.12 13.21
N ASN A 156 -2.83 11.57 14.37
CA ASN A 156 -1.85 11.39 15.45
C ASN A 156 -1.06 10.09 15.37
N ILE A 157 -1.63 9.04 14.77
CA ILE A 157 -0.91 7.76 14.57
C ILE A 157 0.11 7.91 13.45
N VAL A 158 -0.28 8.56 12.37
CA VAL A 158 0.60 8.80 11.22
C VAL A 158 1.71 9.79 11.57
N ILE A 159 1.41 10.82 12.37
CA ILE A 159 2.42 11.79 12.85
C ILE A 159 3.36 11.15 13.88
N SER A 160 2.91 10.16 14.68
CA SER A 160 3.78 9.48 15.63
C SER A 160 4.79 8.53 14.97
N ASP A 161 4.42 7.89 13.87
CA ASP A 161 5.34 7.09 13.05
C ASP A 161 6.38 7.98 12.32
N PHE A 162 6.11 9.28 12.23
CA PHE A 162 6.96 10.30 11.60
C PHE A 162 7.66 11.24 12.57
N LYS A 163 7.74 10.94 13.86
CA LYS A 163 8.43 11.79 14.83
C LYS A 163 9.89 12.11 14.46
N ASP A 164 10.50 11.23 13.66
CA ASP A 164 11.89 11.36 13.20
C ASP A 164 11.99 11.76 11.72
N PHE A 165 10.87 12.10 11.06
CA PHE A 165 10.84 12.36 9.63
C PHE A 165 9.99 13.59 9.29
N ASP A 166 10.65 14.66 8.81
CA ASP A 166 9.98 15.90 8.43
C ASP A 166 9.72 15.95 6.92
N LEU A 167 8.43 15.81 6.54
CA LEU A 167 8.00 15.99 5.15
C LEU A 167 8.15 17.42 4.62
N SER A 168 8.44 18.42 5.48
CA SER A 168 8.68 19.78 5.02
C SER A 168 9.95 19.89 4.18
N LEU A 169 10.89 18.95 4.33
CA LEU A 169 12.13 18.87 3.57
C LEU A 169 11.91 18.61 2.06
N PHE A 170 10.73 18.13 1.68
CA PHE A 170 10.38 17.80 0.29
C PHE A 170 9.44 18.86 -0.30
N GLU A 171 10.01 19.90 -0.91
CA GLU A 171 9.26 21.05 -1.44
C GLU A 171 8.34 20.65 -2.60
N ASP A 172 8.78 19.74 -3.46
CA ASP A 172 8.03 19.26 -4.62
C ASP A 172 6.87 18.33 -4.26
N LEU A 173 6.81 17.83 -3.00
CA LEU A 173 5.75 16.94 -2.55
C LEU A 173 4.45 17.71 -2.34
N LYS A 174 3.53 17.56 -3.29
CA LYS A 174 2.18 18.12 -3.21
C LYS A 174 1.29 17.27 -2.29
N ASN A 175 0.27 17.90 -1.70
CA ASN A 175 -0.76 17.20 -0.89
C ASN A 175 -0.19 16.30 0.22
N LYS A 176 0.81 16.75 0.96
CA LYS A 176 1.50 16.00 2.03
C LYS A 176 0.54 15.24 2.96
N ARG A 177 -0.59 15.86 3.35
CA ARG A 177 -1.62 15.20 4.19
C ARG A 177 -2.25 13.98 3.51
N GLN A 178 -2.47 14.02 2.20
CA GLN A 178 -3.02 12.89 1.46
C GLN A 178 -2.00 11.77 1.33
N VAL A 179 -0.75 12.09 1.06
CA VAL A 179 0.36 11.12 1.02
C VAL A 179 0.46 10.36 2.34
N ILE A 180 0.37 11.07 3.46
CA ILE A 180 0.35 10.48 4.81
C ILE A 180 -0.88 9.56 4.99
N ARG A 181 -2.07 10.00 4.59
CA ARG A 181 -3.32 9.22 4.73
C ARG A 181 -3.37 7.97 3.86
N ASN A 182 -2.64 7.97 2.76
CA ASN A 182 -2.61 6.84 1.82
C ASN A 182 -1.66 5.73 2.26
N GLN A 183 -0.91 5.91 3.35
CA GLN A 183 -0.02 4.88 3.83
C GLN A 183 -0.79 3.72 4.46
N VAL A 184 -0.30 2.53 4.18
CA VAL A 184 -0.65 1.34 4.96
C VAL A 184 0.02 1.44 6.33
N ASP A 185 -0.73 1.11 7.37
CA ASP A 185 -0.21 1.05 8.74
C ASP A 185 0.98 0.06 8.83
N SER A 186 2.07 0.50 9.43
CA SER A 186 3.29 -0.29 9.53
C SER A 186 3.09 -1.58 10.33
N SER A 187 2.17 -1.59 11.30
CA SER A 187 1.83 -2.80 12.06
C SER A 187 1.13 -3.86 11.20
N LEU A 188 0.35 -3.45 10.19
CA LEU A 188 -0.20 -4.35 9.18
C LEU A 188 0.90 -4.90 8.28
N GLY A 189 1.82 -4.05 7.83
CA GLY A 189 2.99 -4.46 7.03
C GLY A 189 3.88 -5.47 7.76
N LYS A 190 4.07 -5.29 9.06
CA LYS A 190 4.83 -6.22 9.92
C LYS A 190 4.09 -7.54 10.16
N TYR A 191 2.77 -7.51 10.20
CA TYR A 191 1.95 -8.67 10.53
C TYR A 191 1.80 -9.65 9.36
N ILE A 192 1.67 -9.12 8.15
CA ILE A 192 1.52 -9.91 6.92
C ILE A 192 2.87 -10.55 6.54
#